data_4e70c89422d4405149bb897ad99dd2c2
#
_entry.id   4e70c89422d4405149bb897ad99dd2c2
#
_cell.length_a   1.000
_cell.length_b   1.000
_cell.length_c   1.000
_cell.angle_alpha   90.00
_cell.angle_beta   90.00
_cell.angle_gamma   90.00
#
_symmetry.space_group_name_H-M   'P 1'
#
loop_
_entity.id
_entity.type
_entity.pdbx_description
1 polymer ?
#
loop_
_entity_poly.entity_id
_entity_poly.type
_entity_poly.pdbx_seq_one_letter_code
_entity_poly.pdbx_strand_id
1 'polypeptide(L)'
;MKKTFFTAAIFAAATAFAADNVQTTTPQPVAQPKDKSWTHFVGAGVTVPVSKYNVEGSDFSLVSAGLNLSYMGISKSGFAVRADLSSGATFTDDVKYNEKEDADVGTYVAGEVGLGYGFVNTPDWTVAVFATVGVEGSVFTRDTETYKHPDLGKVDWTRSVTLGALTLGGDLVVRKALGNHVGVFASVGGRWVPVAVWLLTDEYDNDDVNRKDTFKSDKSDGGFTVVPTVGAMWSF
;
A
#
# COMPACT_ATOMS: atom_id res chain seq x y z
N MET A 1 -3.03 8.99 -24.33
CA MET A 1 -1.84 8.16 -24.63
C MET A 1 -0.65 8.36 -23.67
N LYS A 2 -0.85 8.82 -22.41
CA LYS A 2 0.23 9.00 -21.40
C LYS A 2 0.28 7.93 -20.31
N LYS A 3 -0.70 7.02 -20.25
CA LYS A 3 -0.85 6.02 -19.15
C LYS A 3 0.05 4.76 -19.27
N THR A 4 0.71 4.51 -20.40
CA THR A 4 1.48 3.27 -20.65
C THR A 4 2.96 3.36 -20.22
N PHE A 5 3.49 4.56 -19.99
CA PHE A 5 4.91 4.72 -19.66
C PHE A 5 5.27 4.47 -18.20
N PHE A 6 4.33 4.62 -17.25
CA PHE A 6 4.62 4.45 -15.82
C PHE A 6 4.78 2.99 -15.42
N THR A 7 3.99 2.08 -16.00
CA THR A 7 4.03 0.64 -15.67
C THR A 7 5.34 -0.01 -16.19
N ALA A 8 5.87 0.44 -17.32
CA ALA A 8 7.11 -0.10 -17.90
C ALA A 8 8.36 0.31 -17.09
N ALA A 9 8.37 1.50 -16.47
CA ALA A 9 9.51 1.99 -15.70
C ALA A 9 9.70 1.20 -14.37
N ILE A 10 8.61 0.73 -13.75
CA ILE A 10 8.66 -0.03 -12.50
C ILE A 10 9.18 -1.45 -12.73
N PHE A 11 8.78 -2.11 -13.83
CA PHE A 11 9.33 -3.41 -14.21
C PHE A 11 10.80 -3.34 -14.63
N ALA A 12 11.24 -2.26 -15.28
CA ALA A 12 12.63 -2.07 -15.67
C ALA A 12 13.55 -1.83 -14.47
N ALA A 13 13.08 -1.15 -13.41
CA ALA A 13 13.86 -0.97 -12.18
C ALA A 13 14.07 -2.29 -11.42
N ALA A 14 13.05 -3.17 -11.37
CA ALA A 14 13.15 -4.47 -10.73
C ALA A 14 14.10 -5.43 -11.47
N THR A 15 14.20 -5.34 -12.81
CA THR A 15 15.11 -6.17 -13.63
C THR A 15 16.53 -5.63 -13.66
N ALA A 16 16.76 -4.32 -13.55
CA ALA A 16 18.10 -3.72 -13.52
C ALA A 16 18.86 -4.06 -12.22
N PHE A 17 18.16 -4.21 -11.08
CA PHE A 17 18.78 -4.67 -9.83
C PHE A 17 19.22 -6.14 -9.85
N ALA A 18 18.70 -6.95 -10.77
CA ALA A 18 19.04 -8.36 -10.89
C ALA A 18 20.26 -8.63 -11.78
N ALA A 19 20.73 -7.67 -12.58
CA ALA A 19 21.66 -7.92 -13.69
C ALA A 19 23.12 -7.47 -13.46
N ASP A 20 23.44 -6.63 -12.48
CA ASP A 20 24.80 -6.14 -12.31
C ASP A 20 25.45 -6.60 -10.99
N ASN A 21 26.63 -7.21 -11.15
CA ASN A 21 27.61 -7.64 -10.14
C ASN A 21 27.44 -9.02 -9.49
N VAL A 22 27.58 -10.05 -10.30
CA VAL A 22 28.10 -11.34 -9.83
C VAL A 22 29.63 -11.31 -9.86
N GLN A 23 30.24 -10.67 -8.85
CA GLN A 23 31.57 -11.12 -8.45
C GLN A 23 31.38 -12.35 -7.57
N THR A 24 31.76 -13.50 -8.09
CA THR A 24 31.83 -14.78 -7.39
C THR A 24 32.92 -14.77 -6.32
N THR A 25 32.62 -14.16 -5.17
CA THR A 25 33.27 -14.56 -3.93
C THR A 25 32.42 -15.66 -3.36
N THR A 26 32.97 -16.87 -3.31
CA THR A 26 32.33 -18.04 -2.70
C THR A 26 31.89 -17.66 -1.28
N PRO A 27 30.57 -17.58 -0.98
CA PRO A 27 30.10 -17.24 0.36
C PRO A 27 30.51 -18.41 1.26
N GLN A 28 31.29 -18.14 2.32
CA GLN A 28 31.45 -19.12 3.39
C GLN A 28 30.07 -19.41 3.97
N PRO A 29 29.70 -20.69 4.17
CA PRO A 29 28.43 -21.05 4.80
C PRO A 29 28.40 -20.44 6.20
N VAL A 30 27.53 -19.45 6.39
CA VAL A 30 27.26 -18.91 7.71
C VAL A 30 26.52 -19.98 8.49
N ALA A 31 27.16 -20.50 9.54
CA ALA A 31 26.55 -21.47 10.43
C ALA A 31 25.29 -20.84 11.05
N GLN A 32 24.11 -21.30 10.64
CA GLN A 32 22.89 -20.93 11.31
C GLN A 32 22.97 -21.36 12.78
N PRO A 33 22.61 -20.49 13.74
CA PRO A 33 22.50 -20.88 15.13
C PRO A 33 21.56 -22.10 15.24
N LYS A 34 22.05 -23.20 15.80
CA LYS A 34 21.44 -24.53 15.75
C LYS A 34 20.05 -24.67 16.42
N ASP A 35 19.53 -23.60 17.07
CA ASP A 35 18.34 -23.68 17.91
C ASP A 35 17.23 -22.66 17.67
N LYS A 36 17.32 -21.79 16.65
CA LYS A 36 16.21 -20.88 16.37
C LYS A 36 15.06 -21.62 15.70
N SER A 37 13.89 -21.65 16.35
CA SER A 37 12.65 -22.23 15.80
C SER A 37 12.04 -21.38 14.68
N TRP A 38 12.40 -20.10 14.64
CA TRP A 38 11.94 -19.10 13.68
C TRP A 38 13.10 -18.26 13.13
N THR A 39 12.98 -17.89 11.85
CA THR A 39 13.79 -16.83 11.24
C THR A 39 12.90 -15.60 11.09
N HIS A 40 13.36 -14.46 11.59
CA HIS A 40 12.64 -13.20 11.56
C HIS A 40 13.30 -12.23 10.59
N PHE A 41 12.46 -11.45 9.90
CA PHE A 41 12.88 -10.42 8.97
C PHE A 41 12.11 -9.14 9.27
N VAL A 42 12.82 -8.01 9.31
CA VAL A 42 12.23 -6.67 9.35
C VAL A 42 12.77 -5.90 8.17
N GLY A 43 11.91 -5.22 7.44
CA GLY A 43 12.29 -4.54 6.23
C GLY A 43 11.60 -3.21 6.01
N ALA A 44 12.17 -2.45 5.10
CA ALA A 44 11.56 -1.25 4.56
C ALA A 44 11.69 -1.25 3.03
N GLY A 45 10.70 -0.70 2.35
CA GLY A 45 10.65 -0.68 0.89
C GLY A 45 9.80 0.44 0.34
N VAL A 46 9.68 0.44 -0.97
CA VAL A 46 8.76 1.28 -1.73
C VAL A 46 7.65 0.38 -2.29
N THR A 47 6.42 0.83 -2.16
CA THR A 47 5.24 0.15 -2.69
C THR A 47 4.49 1.06 -3.66
N VAL A 48 3.85 0.46 -4.69
CA VAL A 48 3.08 1.18 -5.70
C VAL A 48 1.73 0.48 -5.93
N PRO A 49 0.80 0.56 -4.97
CA PRO A 49 -0.53 0.00 -5.13
C PRO A 49 -1.29 0.61 -6.31
N VAL A 50 -1.98 -0.25 -7.05
CA VAL A 50 -2.93 0.14 -8.11
C VAL A 50 -4.28 -0.47 -7.76
N SER A 51 -5.24 0.39 -7.43
CA SER A 51 -6.55 0.01 -6.93
C SER A 51 -7.67 0.42 -7.89
N LYS A 52 -8.68 -0.41 -7.98
CA LYS A 52 -9.96 -0.08 -8.61
C LYS A 52 -11.08 -0.44 -7.66
N TYR A 53 -11.94 0.53 -7.36
CA TYR A 53 -13.13 0.35 -6.53
C TYR A 53 -14.37 0.75 -7.30
N ASN A 54 -15.46 0.04 -7.08
CA ASN A 54 -16.79 0.48 -7.46
C ASN A 54 -17.60 0.71 -6.18
N VAL A 55 -18.10 1.92 -6.00
CA VAL A 55 -18.93 2.29 -4.86
C VAL A 55 -20.11 3.08 -5.37
N GLU A 56 -21.33 2.56 -5.17
CA GLU A 56 -22.58 3.17 -5.61
C GLU A 56 -22.62 3.45 -7.13
N GLY A 57 -22.00 2.56 -7.94
CA GLY A 57 -21.93 2.72 -9.39
C GLY A 57 -20.89 3.74 -9.87
N SER A 58 -20.10 4.32 -8.96
CA SER A 58 -18.95 5.16 -9.29
C SER A 58 -17.68 4.34 -9.28
N ASP A 59 -16.92 4.38 -10.37
CA ASP A 59 -15.62 3.73 -10.49
C ASP A 59 -14.52 4.68 -10.03
N PHE A 60 -13.65 4.19 -9.16
CA PHE A 60 -12.46 4.90 -8.67
C PHE A 60 -11.21 4.12 -9.08
N SER A 61 -10.32 4.74 -9.81
CA SER A 61 -9.01 4.19 -10.18
C SER A 61 -7.91 4.99 -9.48
N LEU A 62 -7.19 4.32 -8.58
CA LEU A 62 -6.15 4.95 -7.77
C LEU A 62 -4.79 4.35 -8.11
N VAL A 63 -3.77 5.19 -8.23
CA VAL A 63 -2.37 4.79 -8.25
C VAL A 63 -1.69 5.43 -7.04
N SER A 64 -1.18 4.62 -6.12
CA SER A 64 -0.49 5.12 -4.95
C SER A 64 1.00 4.84 -5.04
N ALA A 65 1.82 5.64 -4.36
CA ALA A 65 3.25 5.42 -4.21
C ALA A 65 3.66 5.81 -2.79
N GLY A 66 4.40 4.93 -2.11
CA GLY A 66 4.74 5.19 -0.72
C GLY A 66 5.82 4.28 -0.15
N LEU A 67 6.09 4.50 1.12
CA LEU A 67 6.98 3.66 1.91
C LEU A 67 6.20 2.50 2.51
N ASN A 68 6.86 1.35 2.62
CA ASN A 68 6.36 0.15 3.27
C ASN A 68 7.33 -0.25 4.38
N LEU A 69 6.78 -0.59 5.54
CA LEU A 69 7.47 -1.29 6.63
C LEU A 69 6.91 -2.70 6.69
N SER A 70 7.78 -3.71 6.67
CA SER A 70 7.41 -5.11 6.59
C SER A 70 8.07 -5.92 7.69
N TYR A 71 7.30 -6.80 8.31
CA TYR A 71 7.78 -7.87 9.17
C TYR A 71 7.39 -9.21 8.56
N MET A 72 8.30 -10.19 8.60
CA MET A 72 8.05 -11.57 8.20
C MET A 72 8.75 -12.52 9.17
N GLY A 73 8.03 -13.54 9.63
CA GLY A 73 8.58 -14.64 10.42
C GLY A 73 8.33 -15.97 9.71
N ILE A 74 9.35 -16.84 9.63
CA ILE A 74 9.22 -18.18 9.03
C ILE A 74 9.76 -19.21 10.02
N SER A 75 8.94 -20.20 10.35
CA SER A 75 9.32 -21.33 11.20
C SER A 75 10.14 -22.37 10.44
N LYS A 76 10.80 -23.27 11.16
CA LYS A 76 11.50 -24.43 10.57
C LYS A 76 10.58 -25.36 9.75
N SER A 77 9.29 -25.42 10.10
CA SER A 77 8.28 -26.19 9.36
C SER A 77 7.78 -25.50 8.09
N GLY A 78 8.23 -24.27 7.84
CA GLY A 78 7.76 -23.45 6.71
C GLY A 78 6.54 -22.58 7.05
N PHE A 79 5.85 -22.77 8.18
CA PHE A 79 4.77 -21.87 8.56
C PHE A 79 5.29 -20.44 8.67
N ALA A 80 4.57 -19.49 8.08
CA ALA A 80 5.01 -18.12 7.98
C ALA A 80 3.92 -17.14 8.43
N VAL A 81 4.36 -16.01 8.98
CA VAL A 81 3.52 -14.86 9.35
C VAL A 81 4.09 -13.59 8.73
N ARG A 82 3.23 -12.64 8.37
CA ARG A 82 3.63 -11.36 7.82
C ARG A 82 2.77 -10.23 8.38
N ALA A 83 3.36 -9.03 8.50
CA ALA A 83 2.65 -7.79 8.77
C ALA A 83 3.30 -6.66 7.97
N ASP A 84 2.49 -5.83 7.35
CA ASP A 84 2.92 -4.71 6.54
C ASP A 84 2.15 -3.44 6.92
N LEU A 85 2.87 -2.31 6.89
CA LEU A 85 2.31 -0.98 7.05
C LEU A 85 2.86 -0.10 5.93
N SER A 86 1.97 0.56 5.19
CA SER A 86 2.34 1.42 4.07
C SER A 86 1.71 2.80 4.21
N SER A 87 2.43 3.82 3.75
CA SER A 87 1.91 5.19 3.68
C SER A 87 2.62 5.96 2.57
N GLY A 88 1.89 6.87 1.92
CA GLY A 88 2.42 7.67 0.82
C GLY A 88 1.39 8.58 0.18
N ALA A 89 1.64 8.93 -1.07
CA ALA A 89 0.72 9.70 -1.89
C ALA A 89 -0.14 8.77 -2.76
N THR A 90 -1.35 9.19 -3.05
CA THR A 90 -2.27 8.55 -3.99
C THR A 90 -2.69 9.55 -5.07
N PHE A 91 -2.92 9.06 -6.29
CA PHE A 91 -3.22 9.83 -7.47
C PHE A 91 -4.47 9.27 -8.14
N THR A 92 -5.37 10.14 -8.57
CA THR A 92 -6.57 9.77 -9.31
C THR A 92 -7.10 10.96 -10.10
N ASP A 93 -7.84 10.67 -11.16
CA ASP A 93 -8.66 11.63 -11.91
C ASP A 93 -10.17 11.35 -11.74
N ASP A 94 -10.53 10.38 -10.89
CA ASP A 94 -11.91 9.93 -10.70
C ASP A 94 -12.61 10.60 -9.49
N VAL A 95 -11.85 11.18 -8.55
CA VAL A 95 -12.41 11.91 -7.39
C VAL A 95 -12.63 13.38 -7.78
N LYS A 96 -13.87 13.85 -7.63
CA LYS A 96 -14.26 15.22 -7.98
C LYS A 96 -14.78 15.96 -6.76
N TYR A 97 -14.35 17.20 -6.60
CA TYR A 97 -14.90 18.11 -5.59
C TYR A 97 -16.17 18.80 -6.08
N ASN A 98 -16.22 19.07 -7.39
CA ASN A 98 -17.39 19.61 -8.11
C ASN A 98 -17.28 19.22 -9.59
N GLU A 99 -18.23 19.64 -10.44
CA GLU A 99 -18.27 19.30 -11.87
C GLU A 99 -17.03 19.74 -12.69
N LYS A 100 -16.18 20.61 -12.15
CA LYS A 100 -15.06 21.26 -12.88
C LYS A 100 -13.68 20.98 -12.30
N GLU A 101 -13.60 20.44 -11.09
CA GLU A 101 -12.34 20.30 -10.36
C GLU A 101 -12.15 18.87 -9.87
N ASP A 102 -11.05 18.25 -10.30
CA ASP A 102 -10.67 16.90 -9.95
C ASP A 102 -9.68 16.92 -8.76
N ALA A 103 -9.71 15.89 -7.94
CA ALA A 103 -8.72 15.67 -6.89
C ALA A 103 -7.58 14.84 -7.45
N ASP A 104 -6.48 15.47 -7.84
CA ASP A 104 -5.36 14.79 -8.49
C ASP A 104 -4.47 14.02 -7.50
N VAL A 105 -4.31 14.54 -6.28
CA VAL A 105 -3.36 14.02 -5.29
C VAL A 105 -3.99 13.94 -3.92
N GLY A 106 -3.78 12.82 -3.24
CA GLY A 106 -4.20 12.59 -1.86
C GLY A 106 -3.14 11.85 -1.05
N THR A 107 -3.47 11.51 0.18
CA THR A 107 -2.66 10.67 1.08
C THR A 107 -3.19 9.25 1.09
N TYR A 108 -2.29 8.28 1.07
CA TYR A 108 -2.57 6.85 1.15
C TYR A 108 -2.01 6.25 2.44
N VAL A 109 -2.76 5.33 3.05
CA VAL A 109 -2.33 4.50 4.16
C VAL A 109 -2.92 3.10 4.04
N ALA A 110 -2.13 2.06 4.34
CA ALA A 110 -2.62 0.69 4.41
C ALA A 110 -1.91 -0.10 5.49
N GLY A 111 -2.63 -1.05 6.08
CA GLY A 111 -2.08 -2.02 7.01
C GLY A 111 -2.64 -3.41 6.73
N GLU A 112 -1.79 -4.43 6.76
CA GLU A 112 -2.19 -5.81 6.53
C GLU A 112 -1.44 -6.80 7.39
N VAL A 113 -2.06 -7.95 7.62
CA VAL A 113 -1.45 -9.12 8.24
C VAL A 113 -1.72 -10.35 7.38
N GLY A 114 -0.79 -11.30 7.43
CA GLY A 114 -0.88 -12.52 6.63
C GLY A 114 -0.36 -13.76 7.34
N LEU A 115 -0.95 -14.89 6.96
CA LEU A 115 -0.48 -16.22 7.31
C LEU A 115 -0.09 -16.96 6.03
N GLY A 116 0.98 -17.73 6.08
CA GLY A 116 1.52 -18.31 4.85
C GLY A 116 2.47 -19.46 5.04
N TYR A 117 3.20 -19.74 3.97
CA TYR A 117 4.17 -20.81 3.91
C TYR A 117 5.42 -20.40 3.13
N GLY A 118 6.59 -20.62 3.73
CA GLY A 118 7.89 -20.46 3.10
C GLY A 118 8.33 -21.75 2.42
N PHE A 119 8.31 -21.77 1.10
CA PHE A 119 8.75 -22.93 0.28
C PHE A 119 10.26 -23.03 0.22
N VAL A 120 10.94 -21.90 0.25
CA VAL A 120 12.40 -21.79 0.26
C VAL A 120 12.77 -20.91 1.45
N ASN A 121 13.57 -21.44 2.35
CA ASN A 121 14.12 -20.69 3.48
C ASN A 121 15.56 -21.16 3.70
N THR A 122 16.43 -20.73 2.81
CA THR A 122 17.87 -20.97 2.86
C THR A 122 18.62 -19.70 3.32
N PRO A 123 19.90 -19.76 3.67
CA PRO A 123 20.69 -18.58 3.96
C PRO A 123 20.64 -17.51 2.86
N ASP A 124 20.63 -17.96 1.57
CA ASP A 124 20.71 -17.07 0.42
C ASP A 124 19.35 -16.60 -0.09
N TRP A 125 18.34 -17.47 -0.03
CA TRP A 125 17.03 -17.22 -0.63
C TRP A 125 15.89 -17.55 0.32
N THR A 126 14.88 -16.71 0.27
CA THR A 126 13.59 -16.94 0.92
C THR A 126 12.49 -16.73 -0.12
N VAL A 127 11.60 -17.72 -0.26
CA VAL A 127 10.40 -17.62 -1.10
C VAL A 127 9.21 -18.05 -0.26
N ALA A 128 8.22 -17.18 -0.11
CA ALA A 128 7.04 -17.43 0.70
C ALA A 128 5.77 -16.90 0.03
N VAL A 129 4.65 -17.55 0.30
CA VAL A 129 3.32 -17.07 -0.07
C VAL A 129 2.49 -16.84 1.19
N PHE A 130 1.59 -15.88 1.12
CA PHE A 130 0.72 -15.49 2.22
C PHE A 130 -0.71 -15.33 1.73
N ALA A 131 -1.66 -15.71 2.56
CA ALA A 131 -3.03 -15.21 2.52
C ALA A 131 -3.11 -14.02 3.48
N THR A 132 -3.66 -12.90 3.03
CA THR A 132 -3.63 -11.63 3.75
C THR A 132 -5.02 -11.05 3.95
N VAL A 133 -5.16 -10.32 5.04
CA VAL A 133 -6.30 -9.46 5.35
C VAL A 133 -5.77 -8.10 5.77
N GLY A 134 -6.40 -7.03 5.29
CA GLY A 134 -5.95 -5.69 5.57
C GLY A 134 -7.02 -4.63 5.41
N VAL A 135 -6.60 -3.41 5.67
CA VAL A 135 -7.38 -2.20 5.43
C VAL A 135 -6.50 -1.22 4.66
N GLU A 136 -7.11 -0.50 3.74
CA GLU A 136 -6.45 0.59 3.04
C GLU A 136 -7.36 1.81 2.97
N GLY A 137 -6.76 2.99 2.89
CA GLY A 137 -7.50 4.23 2.80
C GLY A 137 -6.73 5.31 2.06
N SER A 138 -7.50 6.20 1.43
CA SER A 138 -6.97 7.39 0.76
C SER A 138 -7.80 8.60 1.13
N VAL A 139 -7.14 9.71 1.38
CA VAL A 139 -7.78 10.99 1.72
C VAL A 139 -7.33 12.04 0.72
N PHE A 140 -8.30 12.68 0.08
CA PHE A 140 -8.13 13.81 -0.81
C PHE A 140 -8.74 15.02 -0.14
N THR A 141 -7.98 16.10 0.00
CA THR A 141 -8.43 17.32 0.64
C THR A 141 -8.22 18.47 -0.32
N ARG A 142 -9.28 19.24 -0.56
CA ARG A 142 -9.20 20.49 -1.28
C ARG A 142 -8.70 21.59 -0.34
N ASP A 143 -7.93 22.52 -0.88
CA ASP A 143 -7.51 23.70 -0.15
C ASP A 143 -8.72 24.51 0.32
N THR A 144 -8.55 25.16 1.48
CA THR A 144 -9.59 26.01 2.08
C THR A 144 -9.91 27.21 1.19
N GLU A 145 -11.17 27.37 0.86
CA GLU A 145 -11.68 28.53 0.11
C GLU A 145 -12.65 29.34 0.95
N THR A 146 -12.57 30.65 0.84
CA THR A 146 -13.57 31.51 1.48
C THR A 146 -14.85 31.51 0.64
N TYR A 147 -15.93 31.04 1.25
CA TYR A 147 -17.25 30.88 0.64
C TYR A 147 -18.31 31.68 1.40
N LYS A 148 -19.31 32.25 0.69
CA LYS A 148 -20.44 32.88 1.32
C LYS A 148 -21.59 31.88 1.44
N HIS A 149 -21.67 31.25 2.62
CA HIS A 149 -22.74 30.30 2.92
C HIS A 149 -24.05 31.05 3.14
N PRO A 150 -25.22 30.57 2.62
CA PRO A 150 -26.51 31.23 2.76
C PRO A 150 -26.91 31.56 4.21
N ASP A 151 -26.64 30.62 5.13
CA ASP A 151 -27.07 30.70 6.53
C ASP A 151 -25.96 31.14 7.50
N LEU A 152 -24.67 30.91 7.13
CA LEU A 152 -23.53 31.15 8.04
C LEU A 152 -22.73 32.41 7.67
N GLY A 153 -23.06 33.07 6.54
CA GLY A 153 -22.30 34.20 6.05
C GLY A 153 -20.98 33.84 5.40
N LYS A 154 -19.92 34.61 5.66
CA LYS A 154 -18.59 34.36 5.11
C LYS A 154 -17.87 33.32 5.97
N VAL A 155 -17.55 32.15 5.41
CA VAL A 155 -16.91 31.03 6.08
C VAL A 155 -15.74 30.52 5.22
N ASP A 156 -14.75 29.95 5.86
CA ASP A 156 -13.73 29.15 5.21
C ASP A 156 -14.25 27.72 5.06
N TRP A 157 -14.24 27.23 3.83
CA TRP A 157 -14.80 25.92 3.47
C TRP A 157 -13.71 24.99 2.99
N THR A 158 -13.64 23.83 3.62
CA THR A 158 -12.74 22.74 3.25
C THR A 158 -13.56 21.50 2.95
N ARG A 159 -13.26 20.86 1.82
CA ARG A 159 -13.89 19.58 1.42
C ARG A 159 -12.86 18.47 1.40
N SER A 160 -13.19 17.35 2.04
CA SER A 160 -12.37 16.14 2.01
C SER A 160 -13.18 14.95 1.52
N VAL A 161 -12.54 14.15 0.64
CA VAL A 161 -13.06 12.86 0.20
C VAL A 161 -12.16 11.77 0.75
N THR A 162 -12.72 10.87 1.56
CA THR A 162 -12.02 9.72 2.12
C THR A 162 -12.56 8.46 1.49
N LEU A 163 -11.67 7.65 0.93
CA LEU A 163 -11.95 6.29 0.46
C LEU A 163 -11.36 5.31 1.47
N GLY A 164 -12.14 4.32 1.88
CA GLY A 164 -11.70 3.27 2.79
C GLY A 164 -12.10 1.90 2.25
N ALA A 165 -11.24 0.89 2.42
CA ALA A 165 -11.49 -0.45 1.93
C ALA A 165 -10.98 -1.52 2.90
N LEU A 166 -11.75 -2.61 3.01
CA LEU A 166 -11.30 -3.88 3.56
C LEU A 166 -10.73 -4.72 2.42
N THR A 167 -9.58 -5.34 2.65
CA THR A 167 -8.89 -6.14 1.62
C THR A 167 -8.67 -7.57 2.07
N LEU A 168 -8.87 -8.51 1.16
CA LEU A 168 -8.55 -9.93 1.31
C LEU A 168 -7.70 -10.37 0.12
N GLY A 169 -6.58 -11.04 0.33
CA GLY A 169 -5.73 -11.34 -0.79
C GLY A 169 -4.63 -12.35 -0.54
N GLY A 170 -3.62 -12.28 -1.37
CA GLY A 170 -2.43 -13.09 -1.25
C GLY A 170 -1.20 -12.41 -1.81
N ASP A 171 -0.05 -12.76 -1.24
CA ASP A 171 1.26 -12.25 -1.62
C ASP A 171 2.22 -13.38 -1.98
N LEU A 172 3.05 -13.11 -2.96
CA LEU A 172 4.30 -13.80 -3.19
C LEU A 172 5.46 -12.88 -2.76
N VAL A 173 6.32 -13.37 -1.89
CA VAL A 173 7.51 -12.66 -1.41
C VAL A 173 8.75 -13.45 -1.82
N VAL A 174 9.71 -12.77 -2.43
CA VAL A 174 11.03 -13.31 -2.75
C VAL A 174 12.09 -12.42 -2.11
N ARG A 175 13.00 -13.00 -1.34
CA ARG A 175 14.14 -12.30 -0.74
C ARG A 175 15.42 -12.98 -1.16
N LYS A 176 16.45 -12.18 -1.49
CA LYS A 176 17.84 -12.62 -1.71
C LYS A 176 18.73 -11.98 -0.64
N ALA A 177 19.51 -12.79 0.06
CA ALA A 177 20.53 -12.31 0.99
C ALA A 177 21.68 -11.64 0.21
N LEU A 178 22.16 -10.50 0.70
CA LEU A 178 23.35 -9.80 0.22
C LEU A 178 24.53 -9.94 1.19
N GLY A 179 24.28 -10.53 2.36
CA GLY A 179 25.25 -10.74 3.44
C GLY A 179 24.59 -11.47 4.60
N ASN A 180 25.26 -11.49 5.75
CA ASN A 180 24.83 -12.30 6.91
C ASN A 180 23.44 -11.94 7.44
N HIS A 181 23.04 -10.68 7.36
CA HIS A 181 21.79 -10.20 7.93
C HIS A 181 20.94 -9.39 6.94
N VAL A 182 21.55 -8.75 5.96
CA VAL A 182 20.85 -7.88 5.00
C VAL A 182 20.51 -8.63 3.73
N GLY A 183 19.33 -8.38 3.18
CA GLY A 183 18.92 -8.86 1.87
C GLY A 183 17.99 -7.87 1.19
N VAL A 184 17.82 -8.01 -0.09
CA VAL A 184 16.80 -7.32 -0.88
C VAL A 184 15.57 -8.22 -1.00
N PHE A 185 14.39 -7.61 -1.07
CA PHE A 185 13.16 -8.34 -1.32
C PHE A 185 12.31 -7.68 -2.40
N ALA A 186 11.52 -8.49 -3.06
CA ALA A 186 10.41 -8.06 -3.88
C ALA A 186 9.17 -8.84 -3.48
N SER A 187 8.02 -8.19 -3.49
CA SER A 187 6.74 -8.85 -3.33
C SER A 187 5.73 -8.34 -4.36
N VAL A 188 4.80 -9.19 -4.71
CA VAL A 188 3.62 -8.83 -5.48
C VAL A 188 2.41 -9.44 -4.81
N GLY A 189 1.41 -8.62 -4.55
CA GLY A 189 0.15 -9.03 -3.96
C GLY A 189 -1.04 -8.69 -4.84
N GLY A 190 -2.06 -9.54 -4.79
CA GLY A 190 -3.39 -9.28 -5.32
C GLY A 190 -4.39 -9.22 -4.18
N ARG A 191 -5.25 -8.21 -4.17
CA ARG A 191 -6.28 -7.98 -3.15
C ARG A 191 -7.64 -7.90 -3.80
N TRP A 192 -8.56 -8.71 -3.34
CA TRP A 192 -9.98 -8.48 -3.54
C TRP A 192 -10.47 -7.54 -2.44
N VAL A 193 -11.32 -6.60 -2.81
CA VAL A 193 -11.92 -5.60 -1.92
C VAL A 193 -13.41 -5.92 -1.78
N PRO A 194 -13.82 -6.67 -0.75
CA PRO A 194 -15.23 -7.00 -0.53
C PRO A 194 -16.06 -5.81 -0.09
N VAL A 195 -15.41 -4.84 0.56
CA VAL A 195 -16.08 -3.65 1.09
C VAL A 195 -15.20 -2.43 0.81
N ALA A 196 -15.74 -1.46 0.10
CA ALA A 196 -15.20 -0.13 -0.04
C ALA A 196 -16.27 0.91 0.33
N VAL A 197 -15.86 2.00 0.94
CA VAL A 197 -16.74 3.10 1.32
C VAL A 197 -16.07 4.42 0.95
N TRP A 198 -16.87 5.42 0.62
CA TRP A 198 -16.39 6.78 0.56
C TRP A 198 -17.14 7.67 1.56
N LEU A 199 -16.44 8.67 2.05
CA LEU A 199 -16.96 9.70 2.93
C LEU A 199 -16.63 11.05 2.31
N LEU A 200 -17.64 11.89 2.13
CA LEU A 200 -17.48 13.29 1.77
C LEU A 200 -17.69 14.11 3.04
N THR A 201 -16.72 14.93 3.38
CA THR A 201 -16.79 15.82 4.54
C THR A 201 -16.63 17.25 4.10
N ASP A 202 -17.63 18.07 4.41
CA ASP A 202 -17.60 19.53 4.27
C ASP A 202 -17.40 20.16 5.65
N GLU A 203 -16.36 20.96 5.80
CA GLU A 203 -16.05 21.70 7.01
C GLU A 203 -16.14 23.21 6.72
N TYR A 204 -16.94 23.88 7.51
CA TYR A 204 -17.19 25.33 7.44
C TYR A 204 -16.70 25.95 8.72
N ASP A 205 -15.73 26.87 8.63
CA ASP A 205 -15.09 27.48 9.76
C ASP A 205 -15.11 29.03 9.64
N ASN A 206 -15.43 29.70 10.73
CA ASN A 206 -15.24 31.14 10.92
C ASN A 206 -15.11 31.42 12.42
N ASP A 207 -14.92 32.69 12.82
CA ASP A 207 -14.73 33.10 14.22
C ASP A 207 -15.90 32.68 15.15
N ASP A 208 -17.10 32.45 14.59
CA ASP A 208 -18.32 32.20 15.36
C ASP A 208 -18.87 30.78 15.19
N VAL A 209 -18.48 30.06 14.11
CA VAL A 209 -19.08 28.78 13.72
C VAL A 209 -18.01 27.82 13.25
N ASN A 210 -17.99 26.61 13.83
CA ASN A 210 -17.32 25.44 13.29
C ASN A 210 -18.37 24.35 13.05
N ARG A 211 -18.70 24.11 11.77
CA ARG A 211 -19.71 23.13 11.36
C ARG A 211 -19.08 22.10 10.41
N LYS A 212 -19.40 20.84 10.65
CA LYS A 212 -18.94 19.70 9.86
C LYS A 212 -20.13 18.87 9.41
N ASP A 213 -20.30 18.75 8.09
CA ASP A 213 -21.31 17.91 7.47
C ASP A 213 -20.61 16.71 6.81
N THR A 214 -21.08 15.49 7.07
CA THR A 214 -20.48 14.26 6.53
C THR A 214 -21.55 13.44 5.82
N PHE A 215 -21.27 13.11 4.57
CA PHE A 215 -22.07 12.22 3.73
C PHE A 215 -21.30 10.93 3.54
N LYS A 216 -21.98 9.79 3.60
CA LYS A 216 -21.39 8.46 3.52
C LYS A 216 -22.07 7.65 2.44
N SER A 217 -21.31 6.83 1.70
CA SER A 217 -21.87 5.84 0.81
C SER A 217 -22.62 4.74 1.57
N ASP A 218 -23.75 4.30 1.04
CA ASP A 218 -24.58 3.26 1.64
C ASP A 218 -24.25 1.86 1.08
N LYS A 219 -23.68 1.77 -0.12
CA LYS A 219 -23.38 0.52 -0.84
C LYS A 219 -21.95 0.45 -1.27
N SER A 220 -21.40 -0.76 -1.20
CA SER A 220 -20.09 -1.11 -1.73
C SER A 220 -20.25 -2.23 -2.74
N ASP A 221 -19.79 -2.01 -3.95
CA ASP A 221 -19.78 -3.02 -5.01
C ASP A 221 -18.41 -3.73 -5.11
N GLY A 222 -17.46 -3.30 -4.27
CA GLY A 222 -16.16 -3.93 -4.13
C GLY A 222 -15.10 -3.41 -5.09
N GLY A 223 -14.01 -4.19 -5.23
CA GLY A 223 -12.88 -3.78 -6.05
C GLY A 223 -11.72 -4.75 -6.05
N PHE A 224 -10.61 -4.28 -6.59
CA PHE A 224 -9.38 -5.03 -6.67
C PHE A 224 -8.15 -4.12 -6.57
N THR A 225 -7.12 -4.58 -5.83
CA THR A 225 -5.83 -3.87 -5.71
C THR A 225 -4.68 -4.81 -6.06
N VAL A 226 -3.69 -4.32 -6.81
CA VAL A 226 -2.39 -4.97 -7.01
C VAL A 226 -1.33 -4.18 -6.27
N VAL A 227 -0.49 -4.88 -5.49
CA VAL A 227 0.48 -4.26 -4.57
C VAL A 227 1.89 -4.78 -4.86
N PRO A 228 2.62 -4.21 -5.82
CA PRO A 228 4.06 -4.46 -5.96
C PRO A 228 4.85 -3.70 -4.90
N THR A 229 5.83 -4.36 -4.30
CA THR A 229 6.74 -3.76 -3.30
C THR A 229 8.17 -4.25 -3.54
N VAL A 230 9.14 -3.38 -3.38
CA VAL A 230 10.57 -3.71 -3.39
C VAL A 230 11.28 -3.01 -2.25
N GLY A 231 12.30 -3.64 -1.67
CA GLY A 231 13.01 -3.04 -0.55
C GLY A 231 14.16 -3.89 -0.02
N ALA A 232 14.59 -3.54 1.20
CA ALA A 232 15.61 -4.27 1.93
C ALA A 232 15.03 -4.85 3.23
N MET A 233 15.51 -6.03 3.61
CA MET A 233 15.14 -6.72 4.85
C MET A 233 16.38 -7.12 5.64
N TRP A 234 16.29 -6.96 6.95
CA TRP A 234 17.25 -7.45 7.94
C TRP A 234 16.73 -8.75 8.57
N SER A 235 17.59 -9.79 8.65
CA SER A 235 17.29 -11.07 9.31
C SER A 235 17.99 -11.21 10.66
N PHE A 236 17.34 -11.83 11.66
CA PHE A 236 17.87 -12.03 13.01
C PHE A 236 17.30 -13.28 13.69
#